data_537db61a70e51696e91e7b8ae5270580
#
_entry.id   537db61a70e51696e91e7b8ae5270580
#
_cell.length_a   1.000
_cell.length_b   1.000
_cell.length_c   1.000
_cell.angle_alpha   90.00
_cell.angle_beta   90.00
_cell.angle_gamma   90.00
#
_symmetry.space_group_name_H-M   'P 1'
#
loop_
_entity.id
_entity.type
_entity.pdbx_description
1 polymer ?
#
loop_
_entity_poly.entity_id
_entity_poly.type
_entity_poly.pdbx_seq_one_letter_code
_entity_poly.pdbx_strand_id
1 'polypeptide(L)'
;MLHYTITPRPNAHQWHIIFTFHHSENATQSIKLANWVAGSYMIRDFAKHIINIQATCNGSPVPLTQISKNEWQTPAQSGDYQIEYTVYANDLSVRASLLDNERGFIDGACLFLYLPERRDEACEVQFNDLPEGWRIETTLRQPENQKNHFQAAHYAELTDCPFELGAHIETLHFTAHGIPHRIALSGHYPDFDRAQLLADCQKICEHALALFIADTAPPFAEYLFLLHLGDNIYGGLEHSNSTALHADRKALPPRNMAQPTADYTTLLGLISHEYFHAWNVKTIKPAEFVPYDLDQETYTEQLWAYEGITSYYDDLMLARSHVISPEAYLNLLAQTITRVHRNAGRKQQTLAQSSFAAWHKYYKQDENSPNAITSYYQQGALAALCLDAHLRQQQRPPLDFMMRSLYMQTRLNRTYYTASEWQKFVQDIAQLNLADFFQAALHSTDDLPLERSLKTLGIELRWYSTPRSDLGKLVTEFPENTPVPDIGCRAKQQTDRATISHVFTGSSAEHAALKAGDSIIAINGYACTGFIAQTETQIGDRHTVHYFRHGVLHQTALTVQEAPAATAYLKIADRARLQAWLASGQGAAKAA
;
A
#
# COMPACT_ATOMS: atom_id res chain seq x y z
N MET A 1 -26.49 4.76 21.78
CA MET A 1 -25.85 3.62 21.10
C MET A 1 -26.42 3.53 19.68
N LEU A 2 -25.59 3.29 18.69
CA LEU A 2 -25.97 3.21 17.29
C LEU A 2 -26.00 1.74 16.88
N HIS A 3 -27.10 1.28 16.20
CA HIS A 3 -27.25 -0.13 15.87
C HIS A 3 -27.37 -0.32 14.35
N TYR A 4 -26.66 -1.31 13.82
CA TYR A 4 -26.71 -1.72 12.42
C TYR A 4 -27.11 -3.19 12.32
N THR A 5 -28.16 -3.46 11.58
CA THR A 5 -28.57 -4.82 11.22
C THR A 5 -28.27 -5.04 9.74
N ILE A 6 -27.48 -6.06 9.41
CA ILE A 6 -27.01 -6.34 8.06
C ILE A 6 -27.58 -7.67 7.60
N THR A 7 -28.21 -7.68 6.44
CA THR A 7 -28.72 -8.90 5.79
C THR A 7 -28.07 -9.02 4.41
N PRO A 8 -27.30 -10.08 4.14
CA PRO A 8 -26.68 -10.31 2.85
C PRO A 8 -27.72 -10.77 1.81
N ARG A 9 -27.56 -10.29 0.57
CA ARG A 9 -28.28 -10.75 -0.63
C ARG A 9 -27.26 -11.14 -1.71
N PRO A 10 -26.58 -12.32 -1.56
CA PRO A 10 -25.42 -12.69 -2.36
C PRO A 10 -25.71 -12.70 -3.87
N ASN A 11 -26.84 -13.26 -4.30
CA ASN A 11 -27.23 -13.34 -5.71
C ASN A 11 -27.38 -11.98 -6.39
N ALA A 12 -27.57 -10.91 -5.61
CA ALA A 12 -27.74 -9.57 -6.10
C ALA A 12 -26.51 -8.70 -5.83
N HIS A 13 -25.47 -9.23 -5.19
CA HIS A 13 -24.30 -8.48 -4.71
C HIS A 13 -24.73 -7.30 -3.83
N GLN A 14 -25.65 -7.51 -2.88
CA GLN A 14 -26.23 -6.42 -2.10
C GLN A 14 -26.17 -6.70 -0.60
N TRP A 15 -25.72 -5.72 0.15
CA TRP A 15 -25.94 -5.63 1.58
C TRP A 15 -27.20 -4.81 1.83
N HIS A 16 -28.15 -5.37 2.56
CA HIS A 16 -29.32 -4.65 3.05
C HIS A 16 -29.07 -4.27 4.51
N ILE A 17 -29.16 -2.97 4.82
CA ILE A 17 -28.77 -2.44 6.12
C ILE A 17 -29.93 -1.68 6.74
N ILE A 18 -30.15 -1.88 8.03
CA ILE A 18 -31.04 -1.10 8.86
C ILE A 18 -30.18 -0.43 9.93
N PHE A 19 -30.09 0.89 9.89
CA PHE A 19 -29.39 1.72 10.87
C PHE A 19 -30.41 2.38 11.80
N THR A 20 -30.32 2.16 13.12
CA THR A 20 -31.27 2.68 14.10
C THR A 20 -30.58 3.52 15.16
N PHE A 21 -31.22 4.62 15.53
CA PHE A 21 -30.78 5.52 16.59
C PHE A 21 -31.93 6.33 17.16
N HIS A 22 -31.80 6.76 18.42
CA HIS A 22 -32.71 7.74 19.03
C HIS A 22 -32.20 9.15 18.79
N HIS A 23 -33.09 10.08 18.40
CA HIS A 23 -32.82 11.52 18.28
C HIS A 23 -33.72 12.27 19.26
N SER A 24 -33.11 12.93 20.27
CA SER A 24 -33.85 13.54 21.38
C SER A 24 -34.35 14.95 21.10
N GLU A 25 -33.85 15.60 20.05
CA GLU A 25 -34.12 17.00 19.76
C GLU A 25 -35.11 17.17 18.59
N ASN A 26 -35.90 18.24 18.63
CA ASN A 26 -36.72 18.67 17.49
C ASN A 26 -35.86 19.50 16.51
N ALA A 27 -34.76 18.91 16.06
CA ALA A 27 -33.82 19.47 15.10
C ALA A 27 -33.58 18.47 13.96
N THR A 28 -33.02 18.93 12.87
CA THR A 28 -32.61 18.07 11.77
C THR A 28 -31.35 17.30 12.17
N GLN A 29 -31.26 16.01 11.79
CA GLN A 29 -30.07 15.19 12.00
C GLN A 29 -29.38 14.93 10.66
N SER A 30 -28.09 15.24 10.58
CA SER A 30 -27.23 14.87 9.46
C SER A 30 -26.84 13.40 9.55
N ILE A 31 -26.88 12.70 8.43
CA ILE A 31 -26.50 11.30 8.25
C ILE A 31 -25.55 11.25 7.07
N LYS A 32 -24.36 10.68 7.24
CA LYS A 32 -23.33 10.63 6.21
C LYS A 32 -22.81 9.23 5.95
N LEU A 33 -22.27 9.03 4.74
CA LEU A 33 -21.38 7.91 4.41
C LEU A 33 -19.99 8.48 4.14
N ALA A 34 -18.93 7.80 4.57
CA ALA A 34 -17.56 8.19 4.24
C ALA A 34 -17.31 8.24 2.71
N ASN A 35 -16.42 9.10 2.26
CA ASN A 35 -16.03 9.22 0.86
C ASN A 35 -14.74 8.47 0.52
N TRP A 36 -13.95 8.13 1.53
CA TRP A 36 -12.69 7.40 1.38
C TRP A 36 -12.38 6.56 2.63
N VAL A 37 -11.38 5.71 2.54
CA VAL A 37 -10.90 4.86 3.64
C VAL A 37 -9.49 5.27 4.03
N ALA A 38 -9.21 5.36 5.34
CA ALA A 38 -7.89 5.68 5.87
C ALA A 38 -6.86 4.64 5.39
N GLY A 39 -5.71 5.11 4.87
CA GLY A 39 -4.69 4.29 4.22
C GLY A 39 -4.77 4.29 2.69
N SER A 40 -5.88 4.77 2.10
CA SER A 40 -6.05 4.83 0.65
C SER A 40 -6.44 6.23 0.20
N TYR A 41 -5.47 7.03 -0.16
CA TYR A 41 -5.57 8.47 -0.44
C TYR A 41 -6.26 8.78 -1.78
N MET A 42 -7.52 8.36 -1.89
CA MET A 42 -8.39 8.61 -3.05
C MET A 42 -9.84 8.72 -2.62
N ILE A 43 -10.54 9.77 -3.07
CA ILE A 43 -11.99 9.87 -2.93
C ILE A 43 -12.63 8.81 -3.84
N ARG A 44 -13.43 7.93 -3.23
CA ARG A 44 -14.05 6.77 -3.91
C ARG A 44 -15.53 6.95 -4.14
N ASP A 45 -16.16 7.95 -3.49
CA ASP A 45 -17.58 8.25 -3.60
C ASP A 45 -18.46 7.02 -3.32
N PHE A 46 -18.26 6.36 -2.19
CA PHE A 46 -18.95 5.11 -1.83
C PHE A 46 -20.46 5.23 -1.88
N ALA A 47 -21.01 6.41 -1.63
CA ALA A 47 -22.46 6.67 -1.72
C ALA A 47 -23.06 6.38 -3.11
N LYS A 48 -22.27 6.32 -4.19
CA LYS A 48 -22.72 5.88 -5.51
C LYS A 48 -23.29 4.45 -5.52
N HIS A 49 -22.90 3.65 -4.54
CA HIS A 49 -23.33 2.26 -4.40
C HIS A 49 -24.63 2.09 -3.60
N ILE A 50 -25.14 3.16 -2.95
CA ILE A 50 -26.44 3.13 -2.30
C ILE A 50 -27.51 3.12 -3.38
N ILE A 51 -28.29 2.03 -3.47
CA ILE A 51 -29.34 1.84 -4.48
C ILE A 51 -30.60 2.57 -4.06
N ASN A 52 -30.97 2.46 -2.79
CA ASN A 52 -32.13 3.08 -2.18
C ASN A 52 -31.81 3.45 -0.74
N ILE A 53 -32.47 4.48 -0.24
CA ILE A 53 -32.41 4.87 1.16
C ILE A 53 -33.75 5.47 1.57
N GLN A 54 -34.26 5.04 2.72
CA GLN A 54 -35.52 5.55 3.28
C GLN A 54 -35.44 5.64 4.80
N ALA A 55 -36.30 6.46 5.38
CA ALA A 55 -36.34 6.67 6.83
C ALA A 55 -37.74 6.53 7.39
N THR A 56 -37.79 6.01 8.62
CA THR A 56 -38.98 6.12 9.47
C THR A 56 -38.59 6.77 10.80
N CYS A 57 -39.53 7.46 11.43
CA CYS A 57 -39.43 7.97 12.79
C CYS A 57 -40.64 7.49 13.60
N ASN A 58 -40.40 6.84 14.73
CA ASN A 58 -41.45 6.18 15.54
C ASN A 58 -42.37 5.28 14.70
N GLY A 59 -41.79 4.54 13.74
CA GLY A 59 -42.49 3.63 12.83
C GLY A 59 -43.26 4.28 11.68
N SER A 60 -43.28 5.63 11.56
CA SER A 60 -43.93 6.35 10.49
C SER A 60 -42.93 6.83 9.44
N PRO A 61 -43.19 6.68 8.13
CA PRO A 61 -42.29 7.17 7.09
C PRO A 61 -42.06 8.69 7.21
N VAL A 62 -40.78 9.09 7.09
CA VAL A 62 -40.36 10.50 7.08
C VAL A 62 -39.49 10.79 5.88
N PRO A 63 -39.51 12.02 5.32
CA PRO A 63 -38.63 12.35 4.20
C PRO A 63 -37.19 12.42 4.61
N LEU A 64 -36.26 11.92 3.76
CA LEU A 64 -34.84 12.17 3.81
C LEU A 64 -34.46 13.11 2.69
N THR A 65 -33.85 14.25 3.02
CA THR A 65 -33.36 15.22 2.03
C THR A 65 -31.89 14.98 1.76
N GLN A 66 -31.53 14.63 0.54
CA GLN A 66 -30.12 14.53 0.15
C GLN A 66 -29.52 15.93 0.00
N ILE A 67 -28.49 16.24 0.81
CA ILE A 67 -27.84 17.56 0.88
C ILE A 67 -26.59 17.60 0.00
N SER A 68 -25.85 16.49 -0.06
CA SER A 68 -24.66 16.34 -0.89
C SER A 68 -24.58 14.91 -1.46
N LYS A 69 -23.50 14.57 -2.16
CA LYS A 69 -23.29 13.22 -2.71
C LYS A 69 -23.36 12.11 -1.66
N ASN A 70 -22.97 12.40 -0.40
CA ASN A 70 -22.83 11.43 0.68
C ASN A 70 -23.52 11.84 1.99
N GLU A 71 -24.43 12.84 1.93
CA GLU A 71 -25.09 13.38 3.11
C GLU A 71 -26.59 13.48 2.90
N TRP A 72 -27.32 13.02 3.89
CA TRP A 72 -28.79 13.12 3.99
C TRP A 72 -29.17 13.79 5.30
N GLN A 73 -30.33 14.44 5.30
CA GLN A 73 -30.86 15.14 6.46
C GLN A 73 -32.28 14.68 6.75
N THR A 74 -32.56 14.40 8.06
CA THR A 74 -33.90 14.10 8.53
C THR A 74 -34.72 15.39 8.69
N PRO A 75 -36.08 15.33 8.78
CA PRO A 75 -36.86 16.45 9.24
C PRO A 75 -36.51 16.82 10.69
N ALA A 76 -36.85 18.03 11.12
CA ALA A 76 -36.69 18.51 12.50
C ALA A 76 -37.75 17.84 13.42
N GLN A 77 -37.46 16.63 13.86
CA GLN A 77 -38.34 15.79 14.67
C GLN A 77 -37.56 14.90 15.60
N SER A 78 -37.93 14.84 16.87
CA SER A 78 -37.40 13.86 17.84
C SER A 78 -38.09 12.50 17.71
N GLY A 79 -37.37 11.43 18.03
CA GLY A 79 -37.93 10.07 18.02
C GLY A 79 -36.92 8.99 17.73
N ASP A 80 -37.43 7.77 17.59
CA ASP A 80 -36.64 6.60 17.23
C ASP A 80 -36.60 6.49 15.68
N TYR A 81 -35.43 6.73 15.13
CA TYR A 81 -35.20 6.66 13.69
C TYR A 81 -34.72 5.26 13.29
N GLN A 82 -35.25 4.84 12.12
CA GLN A 82 -34.74 3.71 11.36
C GLN A 82 -34.44 4.18 9.94
N ILE A 83 -33.17 4.06 9.55
CA ILE A 83 -32.70 4.33 8.19
C ILE A 83 -32.46 2.98 7.53
N GLU A 84 -33.22 2.68 6.50
CA GLU A 84 -33.08 1.45 5.71
C GLU A 84 -32.46 1.76 4.37
N TYR A 85 -31.38 1.06 4.01
CA TYR A 85 -30.68 1.27 2.76
C TYR A 85 -30.04 -0.02 2.23
N THR A 86 -29.77 -0.02 0.93
CA THR A 86 -29.14 -1.14 0.24
C THR A 86 -27.89 -0.66 -0.47
N VAL A 87 -26.76 -1.36 -0.24
CA VAL A 87 -25.46 -1.07 -0.87
C VAL A 87 -25.12 -2.19 -1.85
N TYR A 88 -24.84 -1.81 -3.10
CA TYR A 88 -24.28 -2.74 -4.11
C TYR A 88 -22.79 -2.98 -3.82
N ALA A 89 -22.38 -4.24 -3.78
CA ALA A 89 -21.08 -4.68 -3.32
C ALA A 89 -20.49 -5.72 -4.29
N ASN A 90 -19.82 -5.28 -5.35
CA ASN A 90 -19.15 -6.14 -6.32
C ASN A 90 -17.81 -5.51 -6.75
N ASP A 91 -17.02 -5.09 -5.77
CA ASP A 91 -15.68 -4.54 -5.99
C ASP A 91 -14.65 -5.41 -5.25
N LEU A 92 -13.85 -6.17 -6.02
CA LEU A 92 -12.77 -7.00 -5.50
C LEU A 92 -11.57 -6.10 -5.13
N SER A 93 -11.65 -5.48 -3.97
CA SER A 93 -10.62 -4.59 -3.44
C SER A 93 -10.57 -4.71 -1.92
N VAL A 94 -9.39 -4.55 -1.34
CA VAL A 94 -9.21 -4.39 0.13
C VAL A 94 -9.74 -3.06 0.65
N ARG A 95 -10.24 -2.18 -0.24
CA ARG A 95 -10.68 -0.79 0.04
C ARG A 95 -12.14 -0.55 -0.32
N ALA A 96 -12.92 -1.62 -0.44
CA ALA A 96 -14.31 -1.56 -0.89
C ALA A 96 -15.18 -2.60 -0.20
N SER A 97 -16.29 -2.99 -0.81
CA SER A 97 -17.14 -4.08 -0.35
C SER A 97 -17.43 -5.05 -1.48
N LEU A 98 -17.36 -6.32 -1.16
CA LEU A 98 -17.72 -7.44 -2.03
C LEU A 98 -18.78 -8.31 -1.35
N LEU A 99 -19.72 -8.81 -2.12
CA LEU A 99 -20.63 -9.89 -1.71
C LEU A 99 -20.98 -10.73 -2.92
N ASP A 100 -20.67 -12.00 -2.85
CA ASP A 100 -21.13 -13.02 -3.79
C ASP A 100 -21.62 -14.29 -3.06
N ASN A 101 -21.82 -15.38 -3.78
CA ASN A 101 -22.34 -16.63 -3.18
C ASN A 101 -21.31 -17.40 -2.35
N GLU A 102 -20.05 -17.02 -2.39
CA GLU A 102 -18.95 -17.71 -1.69
C GLU A 102 -18.33 -16.85 -0.59
N ARG A 103 -18.36 -15.52 -0.79
CA ARG A 103 -17.59 -14.57 0.03
C ARG A 103 -18.33 -13.26 0.24
N GLY A 104 -18.20 -12.71 1.44
CA GLY A 104 -18.48 -11.31 1.76
C GLY A 104 -17.24 -10.63 2.31
N PHE A 105 -16.97 -9.41 1.87
CA PHE A 105 -15.96 -8.53 2.45
C PHE A 105 -16.54 -7.14 2.66
N ILE A 106 -16.29 -6.56 3.82
CA ILE A 106 -16.74 -5.21 4.17
C ILE A 106 -15.59 -4.42 4.74
N ASP A 107 -15.14 -3.39 4.03
CA ASP A 107 -14.49 -2.25 4.66
C ASP A 107 -15.58 -1.33 5.22
N GLY A 108 -15.49 -1.01 6.52
CA GLY A 108 -16.58 -0.31 7.20
C GLY A 108 -16.89 1.07 6.64
N ALA A 109 -15.90 1.78 6.10
CA ALA A 109 -16.08 3.11 5.52
C ALA A 109 -17.01 3.12 4.29
N CYS A 110 -17.09 2.00 3.55
CA CYS A 110 -17.93 1.91 2.37
C CYS A 110 -19.37 1.45 2.65
N LEU A 111 -19.68 1.06 3.89
CA LEU A 111 -20.98 0.47 4.22
C LEU A 111 -21.75 1.23 5.31
N PHE A 112 -21.07 1.65 6.40
CA PHE A 112 -21.75 2.17 7.59
C PHE A 112 -22.02 3.68 7.49
N LEU A 113 -23.30 4.05 7.51
CA LEU A 113 -23.72 5.45 7.69
C LEU A 113 -23.35 5.91 9.10
N TYR A 114 -23.09 7.18 9.29
CA TYR A 114 -22.77 7.76 10.60
C TYR A 114 -23.45 9.10 10.85
N LEU A 115 -23.53 9.47 12.12
CA LEU A 115 -24.00 10.76 12.57
C LEU A 115 -22.78 11.62 12.95
N PRO A 116 -22.49 12.74 12.25
CA PRO A 116 -21.25 13.51 12.46
C PRO A 116 -20.99 13.94 13.89
N GLU A 117 -22.05 14.33 14.62
CA GLU A 117 -21.97 14.81 16.00
C GLU A 117 -21.89 13.67 17.05
N ARG A 118 -22.06 12.40 16.61
CA ARG A 118 -22.17 11.23 17.48
C ARG A 118 -21.14 10.14 17.11
N ARG A 119 -20.02 10.53 16.50
CA ARG A 119 -18.95 9.59 16.06
C ARG A 119 -18.31 8.83 17.21
N ASP A 120 -18.33 9.39 18.43
CA ASP A 120 -17.74 8.81 19.64
C ASP A 120 -18.69 7.85 20.37
N GLU A 121 -19.91 7.67 19.87
CA GLU A 121 -20.85 6.70 20.44
C GLU A 121 -20.53 5.27 20.03
N ALA A 122 -20.77 4.35 20.97
CA ALA A 122 -20.64 2.92 20.70
C ALA A 122 -21.61 2.46 19.61
N CYS A 123 -21.11 1.56 18.76
CA CYS A 123 -21.83 0.95 17.66
C CYS A 123 -22.02 -0.55 17.90
N GLU A 124 -23.17 -1.07 17.51
CA GLU A 124 -23.45 -2.51 17.47
C GLU A 124 -23.79 -2.93 16.05
N VAL A 125 -23.26 -4.07 15.63
CA VAL A 125 -23.49 -4.67 14.33
C VAL A 125 -24.02 -6.08 14.49
N GLN A 126 -25.20 -6.35 13.93
CA GLN A 126 -25.81 -7.66 13.90
C GLN A 126 -25.96 -8.15 12.47
N PHE A 127 -25.42 -9.32 12.16
CA PHE A 127 -25.67 -10.00 10.89
C PHE A 127 -26.83 -10.97 11.01
N ASN A 128 -27.86 -10.78 10.17
CA ASN A 128 -29.00 -11.66 10.06
C ASN A 128 -28.95 -12.47 8.75
N ASP A 129 -29.61 -13.61 8.74
CA ASP A 129 -29.84 -14.44 7.55
C ASP A 129 -28.55 -14.75 6.74
N LEU A 130 -27.44 -14.99 7.45
CA LEU A 130 -26.21 -15.43 6.78
C LEU A 130 -26.44 -16.75 6.04
N PRO A 131 -25.86 -16.94 4.85
CA PRO A 131 -25.88 -18.22 4.18
C PRO A 131 -25.35 -19.35 5.07
N GLU A 132 -25.88 -20.56 4.88
CA GLU A 132 -25.51 -21.72 5.68
C GLU A 132 -23.98 -21.97 5.63
N GLY A 133 -23.40 -22.25 6.80
CA GLY A 133 -21.96 -22.51 6.93
C GLY A 133 -21.06 -21.28 6.95
N TRP A 134 -21.58 -20.08 6.67
CA TRP A 134 -20.77 -18.88 6.72
C TRP A 134 -20.29 -18.55 8.12
N ARG A 135 -19.02 -18.11 8.20
CA ARG A 135 -18.37 -17.56 9.39
C ARG A 135 -17.98 -16.13 9.13
N ILE A 136 -17.73 -15.39 10.20
CA ILE A 136 -17.27 -14.00 10.17
C ILE A 136 -15.93 -13.92 10.90
N GLU A 137 -14.94 -13.35 10.25
CA GLU A 137 -13.65 -12.97 10.83
C GLU A 137 -13.53 -11.45 10.86
N THR A 138 -13.27 -10.92 12.05
CA THR A 138 -13.04 -9.51 12.34
C THR A 138 -12.30 -9.40 13.67
N THR A 139 -11.80 -8.21 14.00
CA THR A 139 -11.22 -7.90 15.30
C THR A 139 -12.20 -7.17 16.24
N LEU A 140 -13.42 -6.88 15.78
CA LEU A 140 -14.44 -6.32 16.66
C LEU A 140 -14.83 -7.32 17.74
N ARG A 141 -15.08 -6.80 18.93
CA ARG A 141 -15.51 -7.60 20.06
C ARG A 141 -16.85 -8.26 19.78
N GLN A 142 -16.92 -9.59 19.94
CA GLN A 142 -18.17 -10.34 19.98
C GLN A 142 -18.59 -10.59 21.44
N PRO A 143 -19.76 -10.10 21.90
CA PRO A 143 -20.24 -10.41 23.24
C PRO A 143 -20.49 -11.91 23.43
N GLU A 144 -20.28 -12.39 24.65
CA GLU A 144 -20.52 -13.81 24.97
C GLU A 144 -21.96 -14.21 24.67
N ASN A 145 -22.12 -15.37 24.05
CA ASN A 145 -23.41 -15.98 23.68
C ASN A 145 -24.26 -15.19 22.66
N GLN A 146 -23.70 -14.18 22.00
CA GLN A 146 -24.37 -13.43 20.92
C GLN A 146 -23.71 -13.75 19.57
N LYS A 147 -24.27 -14.73 18.86
CA LYS A 147 -23.75 -15.12 17.55
C LYS A 147 -23.96 -14.02 16.51
N ASN A 148 -22.93 -13.77 15.68
CA ASN A 148 -22.96 -12.78 14.59
C ASN A 148 -23.28 -11.33 15.05
N HIS A 149 -23.00 -11.02 16.32
CA HIS A 149 -23.19 -9.71 16.93
C HIS A 149 -21.83 -9.15 17.37
N PHE A 150 -21.53 -7.92 16.98
CA PHE A 150 -20.24 -7.28 17.21
C PHE A 150 -20.43 -5.88 17.79
N GLN A 151 -19.45 -5.41 18.55
CA GLN A 151 -19.45 -4.10 19.19
C GLN A 151 -18.18 -3.33 18.86
N ALA A 152 -18.33 -2.06 18.51
CA ALA A 152 -17.26 -1.08 18.38
C ALA A 152 -17.48 0.03 19.42
N ALA A 153 -16.39 0.55 20.01
CA ALA A 153 -16.47 1.63 21.00
C ALA A 153 -16.92 2.96 20.37
N HIS A 154 -16.68 3.14 19.06
CA HIS A 154 -17.00 4.35 18.31
C HIS A 154 -16.92 4.09 16.80
N TYR A 155 -17.40 5.02 15.96
CA TYR A 155 -17.43 4.88 14.51
C TYR A 155 -16.03 4.66 13.90
N ALA A 156 -14.98 5.33 14.43
CA ALA A 156 -13.63 5.14 13.90
C ALA A 156 -13.11 3.70 14.11
N GLU A 157 -13.46 3.02 15.22
CA GLU A 157 -13.16 1.60 15.40
C GLU A 157 -13.99 0.72 14.46
N LEU A 158 -15.27 1.04 14.27
CA LEU A 158 -16.14 0.31 13.36
C LEU A 158 -15.61 0.30 11.92
N THR A 159 -15.07 1.43 11.46
CA THR A 159 -14.50 1.55 10.10
C THR A 159 -13.07 1.00 10.00
N ASP A 160 -12.38 0.81 11.12
CA ASP A 160 -11.01 0.30 11.17
C ASP A 160 -10.92 -1.22 11.44
N CYS A 161 -12.06 -1.89 11.52
CA CYS A 161 -12.16 -3.34 11.73
C CYS A 161 -12.97 -3.97 10.59
N PRO A 162 -12.33 -4.37 9.48
CA PRO A 162 -13.01 -4.99 8.36
C PRO A 162 -13.61 -6.35 8.73
N PHE A 163 -14.58 -6.80 7.92
CA PHE A 163 -15.21 -8.10 8.06
C PHE A 163 -14.91 -8.95 6.83
N GLU A 164 -14.45 -10.17 7.05
CA GLU A 164 -14.36 -11.23 6.07
C GLU A 164 -15.41 -12.29 6.40
N LEU A 165 -16.26 -12.64 5.44
CA LEU A 165 -17.36 -13.60 5.61
C LEU A 165 -17.29 -14.69 4.55
N GLY A 166 -17.62 -15.92 4.91
CA GLY A 166 -17.68 -17.01 3.94
C GLY A 166 -17.75 -18.39 4.60
N ALA A 167 -18.09 -19.41 3.80
CA ALA A 167 -18.12 -20.80 4.25
C ALA A 167 -16.71 -21.44 4.28
N HIS A 168 -15.81 -20.97 3.43
CA HIS A 168 -14.49 -21.57 3.19
C HIS A 168 -13.34 -20.72 3.76
N ILE A 169 -13.53 -20.14 4.95
CA ILE A 169 -12.46 -19.42 5.62
C ILE A 169 -11.65 -20.43 6.46
N GLU A 170 -10.35 -20.53 6.19
CA GLU A 170 -9.40 -21.28 7.01
C GLU A 170 -8.65 -20.30 7.92
N THR A 171 -8.74 -20.49 9.24
CA THR A 171 -8.07 -19.63 10.21
C THR A 171 -6.89 -20.36 10.83
N LEU A 172 -5.68 -19.82 10.59
CA LEU A 172 -4.43 -20.29 11.16
C LEU A 172 -4.03 -19.38 12.34
N HIS A 173 -3.36 -19.96 13.35
CA HIS A 173 -3.01 -19.28 14.59
C HIS A 173 -1.52 -19.38 14.88
N PHE A 174 -0.93 -18.29 15.36
CA PHE A 174 0.41 -18.26 15.93
C PHE A 174 0.51 -17.23 17.05
N THR A 175 1.64 -17.19 17.74
CA THR A 175 1.88 -16.23 18.82
C THR A 175 3.24 -15.58 18.59
N ALA A 176 3.32 -14.25 18.65
CA ALA A 176 4.55 -13.48 18.58
C ALA A 176 4.68 -12.60 19.84
N HIS A 177 5.79 -12.71 20.56
CA HIS A 177 6.00 -12.03 21.86
C HIS A 177 4.81 -12.16 22.84
N GLY A 178 4.17 -13.34 22.86
CA GLY A 178 3.01 -13.59 23.74
C GLY A 178 1.68 -13.02 23.24
N ILE A 179 1.65 -12.35 22.09
CA ILE A 179 0.44 -11.77 21.50
C ILE A 179 -0.15 -12.75 20.50
N PRO A 180 -1.46 -13.05 20.59
CA PRO A 180 -2.15 -13.89 19.62
C PRO A 180 -2.22 -13.24 18.23
N HIS A 181 -1.96 -14.03 17.19
CA HIS A 181 -2.12 -13.64 15.80
C HIS A 181 -2.94 -14.68 15.06
N ARG A 182 -3.76 -14.21 14.13
CA ARG A 182 -4.60 -15.06 13.27
C ARG A 182 -4.37 -14.70 11.80
N ILE A 183 -4.37 -15.72 10.93
CA ILE A 183 -4.42 -15.54 9.48
C ILE A 183 -5.70 -16.20 9.00
N ALA A 184 -6.67 -15.43 8.57
CA ALA A 184 -7.90 -15.89 7.97
C ALA A 184 -7.73 -15.91 6.44
N LEU A 185 -7.63 -17.12 5.89
CA LEU A 185 -7.46 -17.37 4.46
C LEU A 185 -8.84 -17.53 3.81
N SER A 186 -9.11 -16.77 2.77
CA SER A 186 -10.32 -16.90 1.95
C SER A 186 -9.97 -17.10 0.46
N GLY A 187 -10.96 -17.51 -0.33
CA GLY A 187 -10.78 -17.85 -1.75
C GLY A 187 -10.38 -19.30 -1.98
N HIS A 188 -10.11 -19.63 -3.25
CA HIS A 188 -9.69 -20.97 -3.66
C HIS A 188 -8.19 -21.00 -3.94
N TYR A 189 -7.48 -21.90 -3.29
CA TYR A 189 -6.02 -22.01 -3.39
C TYR A 189 -5.55 -23.46 -3.34
N PRO A 190 -4.40 -23.79 -3.95
CA PRO A 190 -3.83 -25.13 -3.89
C PRO A 190 -3.38 -25.48 -2.47
N ASP A 191 -3.13 -26.76 -2.23
CA ASP A 191 -2.48 -27.16 -0.99
C ASP A 191 -1.08 -26.56 -0.88
N PHE A 192 -0.72 -26.13 0.35
CA PHE A 192 0.51 -25.38 0.62
C PHE A 192 1.10 -25.77 1.98
N ASP A 193 2.30 -25.27 2.29
CA ASP A 193 2.96 -25.51 3.57
C ASP A 193 2.50 -24.48 4.62
N ARG A 194 1.49 -24.85 5.38
CA ARG A 194 0.92 -24.02 6.46
C ARG A 194 1.92 -23.75 7.58
N ALA A 195 2.74 -24.76 7.90
CA ALA A 195 3.72 -24.62 8.96
C ALA A 195 4.82 -23.61 8.58
N GLN A 196 5.24 -23.60 7.31
CA GLN A 196 6.18 -22.63 6.78
C GLN A 196 5.62 -21.21 6.81
N LEU A 197 4.37 -21.02 6.34
CA LEU A 197 3.72 -19.70 6.37
C LEU A 197 3.65 -19.15 7.80
N LEU A 198 3.19 -19.98 8.77
CA LEU A 198 3.08 -19.57 10.17
C LEU A 198 4.45 -19.23 10.76
N ALA A 199 5.45 -20.06 10.51
CA ALA A 199 6.81 -19.85 11.05
C ALA A 199 7.43 -18.56 10.51
N ASP A 200 7.25 -18.25 9.23
CA ASP A 200 7.80 -17.03 8.62
C ASP A 200 7.04 -15.77 9.07
N CYS A 201 5.71 -15.82 9.13
CA CYS A 201 4.91 -14.73 9.69
C CYS A 201 5.26 -14.46 11.16
N GLN A 202 5.44 -15.52 11.97
CA GLN A 202 5.85 -15.39 13.37
C GLN A 202 7.18 -14.64 13.48
N LYS A 203 8.21 -15.03 12.72
CA LYS A 203 9.53 -14.38 12.73
C LYS A 203 9.44 -12.90 12.34
N ILE A 204 8.69 -12.58 11.30
CA ILE A 204 8.48 -11.19 10.84
C ILE A 204 7.82 -10.37 11.95
N CYS A 205 6.72 -10.86 12.52
CA CYS A 205 5.99 -10.19 13.59
C CYS A 205 6.83 -10.03 14.86
N GLU A 206 7.59 -11.06 15.28
CA GLU A 206 8.49 -10.99 16.43
C GLU A 206 9.56 -9.92 16.23
N HIS A 207 10.12 -9.82 15.01
CA HIS A 207 11.14 -8.82 14.73
C HIS A 207 10.59 -7.39 14.73
N ALA A 208 9.41 -7.17 14.14
CA ALA A 208 8.72 -5.87 14.16
C ALA A 208 8.31 -5.47 15.58
N LEU A 209 7.76 -6.40 16.37
CA LEU A 209 7.45 -6.17 17.78
C LEU A 209 8.70 -5.79 18.58
N ALA A 210 9.81 -6.52 18.42
CA ALA A 210 11.07 -6.23 19.12
C ALA A 210 11.63 -4.83 18.80
N LEU A 211 11.35 -4.31 17.61
CA LEU A 211 11.75 -2.95 17.24
C LEU A 211 11.04 -1.89 18.11
N PHE A 212 9.75 -2.08 18.42
CA PHE A 212 8.91 -1.04 19.02
C PHE A 212 8.63 -1.24 20.52
N ILE A 213 8.55 -2.49 21.02
CA ILE A 213 7.99 -2.79 22.36
C ILE A 213 9.04 -2.94 23.46
N ALA A 214 10.29 -2.52 23.25
CA ALA A 214 11.36 -2.68 24.26
C ALA A 214 10.94 -2.21 25.67
N ASP A 215 10.14 -1.14 25.76
CA ASP A 215 9.70 -0.53 27.02
C ASP A 215 8.19 -0.15 27.02
N THR A 216 7.41 -0.56 26.03
CA THR A 216 5.98 -0.19 25.90
C THR A 216 5.16 -1.37 25.39
N ALA A 217 3.88 -1.43 25.77
CA ALA A 217 2.95 -2.41 25.19
C ALA A 217 2.69 -2.10 23.70
N PRO A 218 2.47 -3.12 22.86
CA PRO A 218 2.07 -2.92 21.47
C PRO A 218 0.74 -2.18 21.35
N PRO A 219 0.39 -1.65 20.17
CA PRO A 219 -0.86 -0.89 20.03
C PRO A 219 -2.11 -1.79 20.01
N PHE A 220 -1.97 -3.10 19.99
CA PHE A 220 -3.04 -4.09 19.92
C PHE A 220 -2.83 -5.25 20.92
N ALA A 221 -3.92 -5.92 21.29
CA ALA A 221 -3.92 -7.11 22.15
C ALA A 221 -3.94 -8.42 21.34
N GLU A 222 -4.42 -8.37 20.10
CA GLU A 222 -4.38 -9.44 19.08
C GLU A 222 -4.22 -8.79 17.71
N TYR A 223 -3.80 -9.58 16.69
CA TYR A 223 -3.71 -9.12 15.31
C TYR A 223 -4.27 -10.13 14.31
N LEU A 224 -5.02 -9.64 13.32
CA LEU A 224 -5.70 -10.46 12.31
C LEU A 224 -5.24 -10.07 10.90
N PHE A 225 -4.70 -11.04 10.17
CA PHE A 225 -4.47 -10.94 8.72
C PHE A 225 -5.66 -11.54 7.99
N LEU A 226 -6.43 -10.73 7.26
CA LEU A 226 -7.49 -11.18 6.34
C LEU A 226 -6.86 -11.34 4.96
N LEU A 227 -6.50 -12.56 4.57
CA LEU A 227 -5.78 -12.85 3.33
C LEU A 227 -6.70 -13.53 2.31
N HIS A 228 -7.13 -12.76 1.31
CA HIS A 228 -7.87 -13.29 0.18
C HIS A 228 -6.93 -13.68 -0.96
N LEU A 229 -7.13 -14.91 -1.50
CA LEU A 229 -6.30 -15.50 -2.54
C LEU A 229 -7.09 -15.65 -3.84
N GLY A 230 -6.55 -15.10 -4.92
CA GLY A 230 -7.15 -15.13 -6.26
C GLY A 230 -6.08 -15.19 -7.37
N ASP A 231 -6.49 -14.96 -8.61
CA ASP A 231 -5.58 -14.92 -9.74
C ASP A 231 -5.23 -13.48 -10.10
N ASN A 232 -3.94 -13.17 -10.19
CA ASN A 232 -3.43 -11.85 -10.59
C ASN A 232 -3.96 -10.69 -9.74
N ILE A 233 -4.20 -10.92 -8.44
CA ILE A 233 -4.58 -9.90 -7.48
C ILE A 233 -3.42 -9.59 -6.54
N TYR A 234 -3.32 -8.31 -6.13
CA TYR A 234 -2.33 -7.85 -5.17
C TYR A 234 -2.81 -6.55 -4.52
N GLY A 235 -2.63 -6.43 -3.23
CA GLY A 235 -2.91 -5.21 -2.47
C GLY A 235 -3.00 -5.47 -0.98
N GLY A 236 -2.79 -4.41 -0.20
CA GLY A 236 -2.96 -4.40 1.24
C GLY A 236 -3.69 -3.14 1.67
N LEU A 237 -4.28 -3.21 2.84
CA LEU A 237 -4.80 -2.06 3.57
C LEU A 237 -4.63 -2.30 5.06
N GLU A 238 -3.93 -1.37 5.67
CA GLU A 238 -3.60 -1.39 7.08
C GLU A 238 -4.77 -0.96 7.98
N HIS A 239 -4.91 -1.64 9.12
CA HIS A 239 -5.81 -1.31 10.20
C HIS A 239 -5.07 -1.35 11.55
N SER A 240 -5.66 -0.83 12.62
CA SER A 240 -4.97 -0.72 13.92
C SER A 240 -4.57 -2.07 14.53
N ASN A 241 -5.37 -3.10 14.33
CA ASN A 241 -5.15 -4.45 14.88
C ASN A 241 -5.45 -5.56 13.85
N SER A 242 -5.50 -5.19 12.57
CA SER A 242 -5.69 -6.13 11.47
C SER A 242 -5.13 -5.57 10.17
N THR A 243 -5.14 -6.36 9.13
CA THR A 243 -4.92 -5.92 7.75
C THR A 243 -5.74 -6.76 6.79
N ALA A 244 -6.24 -6.12 5.71
CA ALA A 244 -6.85 -6.80 4.59
C ALA A 244 -5.84 -6.95 3.45
N LEU A 245 -5.64 -8.18 2.98
CA LEU A 245 -4.62 -8.54 1.99
C LEU A 245 -5.23 -9.27 0.80
N HIS A 246 -4.78 -8.92 -0.39
CA HIS A 246 -5.01 -9.68 -1.61
C HIS A 246 -3.68 -10.18 -2.17
N ALA A 247 -3.60 -11.46 -2.49
CA ALA A 247 -2.42 -12.05 -3.12
C ALA A 247 -2.79 -13.08 -4.19
N ASP A 248 -1.91 -13.24 -5.17
CA ASP A 248 -2.03 -14.36 -6.11
C ASP A 248 -1.92 -15.68 -5.34
N ARG A 249 -2.76 -16.65 -5.68
CA ARG A 249 -2.75 -17.97 -5.03
C ARG A 249 -1.42 -18.73 -5.19
N LYS A 250 -0.60 -18.37 -6.18
CA LYS A 250 0.77 -18.90 -6.37
C LYS A 250 1.76 -18.36 -5.34
N ALA A 251 1.39 -17.30 -4.63
CA ALA A 251 2.25 -16.71 -3.60
C ALA A 251 2.28 -17.50 -2.29
N LEU A 252 1.42 -18.50 -2.12
CA LEU A 252 1.51 -19.41 -0.96
C LEU A 252 2.76 -20.31 -1.06
N PRO A 253 3.41 -20.67 0.09
CA PRO A 253 4.62 -21.47 0.07
C PRO A 253 4.32 -22.91 -0.36
N PRO A 254 4.93 -23.42 -1.46
CA PRO A 254 4.75 -24.81 -1.85
C PRO A 254 5.43 -25.76 -0.85
N ARG A 255 4.92 -26.98 -0.70
CA ARG A 255 5.54 -27.99 0.17
C ARG A 255 6.98 -28.26 -0.25
N ASN A 256 7.86 -28.48 0.74
CA ASN A 256 9.29 -28.79 0.54
C ASN A 256 10.07 -27.68 -0.20
N MET A 257 9.68 -26.43 -0.04
CA MET A 257 10.38 -25.29 -0.59
C MET A 257 11.76 -25.14 0.06
N ALA A 258 12.83 -25.17 -0.75
CA ALA A 258 14.20 -25.03 -0.26
C ALA A 258 14.56 -23.55 0.04
N GLN A 259 14.00 -22.62 -0.72
CA GLN A 259 14.19 -21.18 -0.58
C GLN A 259 12.87 -20.48 -0.96
N PRO A 260 12.50 -19.34 -0.36
CA PRO A 260 11.32 -18.58 -0.74
C PRO A 260 11.30 -18.28 -2.24
N THR A 261 10.17 -18.57 -2.89
CA THR A 261 9.94 -18.16 -4.29
C THR A 261 9.79 -16.65 -4.38
N ALA A 262 9.92 -16.08 -5.58
CA ALA A 262 9.71 -14.64 -5.78
C ALA A 262 8.28 -14.21 -5.40
N ASP A 263 7.27 -15.00 -5.77
CA ASP A 263 5.86 -14.73 -5.44
C ASP A 263 5.61 -14.81 -3.93
N TYR A 264 6.18 -15.83 -3.25
CA TYR A 264 6.08 -15.95 -1.80
C TYR A 264 6.83 -14.84 -1.06
N THR A 265 8.01 -14.44 -1.53
CA THR A 265 8.74 -13.29 -0.99
C THR A 265 7.91 -12.00 -1.12
N THR A 266 7.23 -11.82 -2.24
CA THR A 266 6.32 -10.68 -2.45
C THR A 266 5.15 -10.68 -1.45
N LEU A 267 4.55 -11.84 -1.18
CA LEU A 267 3.51 -11.98 -0.15
C LEU A 267 4.04 -11.64 1.25
N LEU A 268 5.22 -12.15 1.60
CA LEU A 268 5.84 -11.88 2.90
C LEU A 268 6.22 -10.39 3.05
N GLY A 269 6.70 -9.76 1.99
CA GLY A 269 6.94 -8.31 1.96
C GLY A 269 5.66 -7.52 2.20
N LEU A 270 4.54 -7.91 1.56
CA LEU A 270 3.23 -7.29 1.79
C LEU A 270 2.76 -7.48 3.25
N ILE A 271 2.85 -8.70 3.79
CA ILE A 271 2.52 -8.98 5.20
C ILE A 271 3.36 -8.11 6.14
N SER A 272 4.66 -7.99 5.88
CA SER A 272 5.59 -7.16 6.66
C SER A 272 5.23 -5.67 6.59
N HIS A 273 4.92 -5.16 5.40
CA HIS A 273 4.53 -3.78 5.15
C HIS A 273 3.26 -3.41 5.94
N GLU A 274 2.20 -4.17 5.74
CA GLU A 274 0.92 -3.91 6.38
C GLU A 274 0.97 -4.10 7.92
N TYR A 275 1.76 -5.06 8.39
CA TYR A 275 1.96 -5.24 9.83
C TYR A 275 2.73 -4.07 10.47
N PHE A 276 3.73 -3.53 9.78
CA PHE A 276 4.51 -2.38 10.25
C PHE A 276 3.64 -1.12 10.40
N HIS A 277 2.60 -1.00 9.59
CA HIS A 277 1.64 0.09 9.67
C HIS A 277 0.87 0.15 11.00
N ALA A 278 0.75 -0.92 11.77
CA ALA A 278 0.15 -0.83 13.11
C ALA A 278 0.85 0.23 13.99
N TRP A 279 2.16 0.44 13.78
CA TRP A 279 2.93 1.51 14.41
C TRP A 279 3.01 2.75 13.52
N ASN A 280 3.50 2.60 12.29
CA ASN A 280 3.75 3.68 11.33
C ASN A 280 2.63 3.77 10.31
N VAL A 281 1.62 4.35 10.66
CA VAL A 281 0.54 5.28 10.35
C VAL A 281 -0.71 5.04 11.22
N LYS A 282 -0.89 3.87 11.80
CA LYS A 282 -2.09 3.66 12.65
C LYS A 282 -1.89 4.23 14.06
N THR A 283 -0.66 4.26 14.56
CA THR A 283 -0.31 4.88 15.86
C THR A 283 0.44 6.19 15.64
N ILE A 284 1.60 6.18 15.00
CA ILE A 284 2.36 7.38 14.60
C ILE A 284 1.68 7.93 13.35
N LYS A 285 1.03 9.10 13.44
CA LYS A 285 0.24 9.71 12.35
C LYS A 285 0.74 11.10 12.03
N PRO A 286 0.57 11.59 10.78
CA PRO A 286 0.66 13.03 10.51
C PRO A 286 -0.35 13.78 11.38
N ALA A 287 0.02 14.96 11.87
CA ALA A 287 -0.90 15.80 12.66
C ALA A 287 -2.16 16.14 11.87
N GLU A 288 -2.04 16.27 10.54
CA GLU A 288 -3.13 16.57 9.63
C GLU A 288 -4.19 15.44 9.57
N PHE A 289 -3.83 14.21 9.96
CA PHE A 289 -4.74 13.06 9.94
C PHE A 289 -5.42 12.81 11.30
N VAL A 290 -5.33 13.74 12.25
CA VAL A 290 -5.89 13.55 13.60
C VAL A 290 -6.90 14.64 13.97
N PRO A 291 -8.20 14.30 14.02
CA PRO A 291 -8.82 13.05 13.56
C PRO A 291 -8.88 12.96 12.03
N TYR A 292 -9.09 11.77 11.48
CA TYR A 292 -9.37 11.62 10.04
C TYR A 292 -10.68 12.34 9.68
N ASP A 293 -10.63 13.15 8.62
CA ASP A 293 -11.83 13.65 7.93
C ASP A 293 -12.15 12.70 6.77
N LEU A 294 -13.16 11.84 6.93
CA LEU A 294 -13.55 10.87 5.91
C LEU A 294 -14.45 11.45 4.80
N ASP A 295 -14.72 12.75 4.82
CA ASP A 295 -15.55 13.42 3.82
C ASP A 295 -14.74 14.02 2.67
N GLN A 296 -13.49 14.44 2.91
CA GLN A 296 -12.66 15.16 1.94
C GLN A 296 -11.19 14.75 2.03
N GLU A 297 -10.40 15.19 1.05
CA GLU A 297 -8.96 14.96 1.04
C GLU A 297 -8.29 15.72 2.19
N THR A 298 -7.33 15.07 2.83
CA THR A 298 -6.43 15.69 3.82
C THR A 298 -5.00 15.64 3.29
N TYR A 299 -4.43 16.79 3.00
CA TYR A 299 -3.11 16.90 2.38
C TYR A 299 -2.00 16.93 3.42
N THR A 300 -0.93 16.17 3.15
CA THR A 300 0.30 16.17 3.95
C THR A 300 1.52 15.94 3.07
N GLU A 301 2.64 16.54 3.41
CA GLU A 301 3.94 16.29 2.77
C GLU A 301 4.66 15.06 3.34
N GLN A 302 4.02 14.30 4.24
CA GLN A 302 4.68 13.29 5.08
C GLN A 302 4.46 11.84 4.61
N LEU A 303 3.71 11.56 3.51
CA LEU A 303 3.47 10.16 3.11
C LEU A 303 4.76 9.39 2.85
N TRP A 304 5.85 10.06 2.43
CA TRP A 304 7.16 9.42 2.33
C TRP A 304 7.66 8.86 3.67
N ALA A 305 7.31 9.48 4.81
CA ALA A 305 7.68 8.99 6.14
C ALA A 305 6.77 7.85 6.61
N TYR A 306 5.51 7.84 6.21
CA TYR A 306 4.57 6.82 6.63
C TYR A 306 4.54 5.62 5.70
N GLU A 307 4.62 5.83 4.40
CA GLU A 307 4.65 4.77 3.39
C GLU A 307 6.08 4.41 2.99
N GLY A 308 6.92 5.42 2.78
CA GLY A 308 8.30 5.20 2.35
C GLY A 308 9.17 4.58 3.43
N ILE A 309 9.07 5.01 4.70
CA ILE A 309 9.77 4.34 5.81
C ILE A 309 9.22 2.91 6.00
N THR A 310 7.91 2.70 5.89
CA THR A 310 7.33 1.35 5.93
C THR A 310 7.89 0.49 4.79
N SER A 311 7.98 1.03 3.56
CA SER A 311 8.60 0.35 2.41
C SER A 311 10.12 0.17 2.53
N TYR A 312 10.80 0.93 3.37
CA TYR A 312 12.20 0.66 3.74
C TYR A 312 12.30 -0.56 4.66
N TYR A 313 11.35 -0.69 5.59
CA TYR A 313 11.37 -1.78 6.55
C TYR A 313 10.78 -3.09 6.04
N ASP A 314 9.84 -3.09 5.09
CA ASP A 314 9.09 -4.29 4.69
C ASP A 314 10.03 -5.46 4.29
N ASP A 315 10.80 -5.33 3.22
CA ASP A 315 11.76 -6.34 2.78
C ASP A 315 12.99 -6.45 3.71
N LEU A 316 13.38 -5.35 4.37
CA LEU A 316 14.47 -5.35 5.34
C LEU A 316 14.14 -6.24 6.55
N MET A 317 12.89 -6.25 7.01
CA MET A 317 12.43 -7.13 8.08
C MET A 317 12.53 -8.61 7.70
N LEU A 318 12.26 -8.95 6.43
CA LEU A 318 12.43 -10.33 5.94
C LEU A 318 13.89 -10.81 6.08
N ALA A 319 14.85 -9.93 5.75
CA ALA A 319 16.27 -10.24 5.90
C ALA A 319 16.70 -10.29 7.38
N ARG A 320 16.25 -9.33 8.19
CA ARG A 320 16.58 -9.23 9.63
C ARG A 320 15.99 -10.39 10.44
N SER A 321 14.82 -10.88 10.06
CA SER A 321 14.16 -12.04 10.67
C SER A 321 14.66 -13.38 10.11
N HIS A 322 15.64 -13.36 9.20
CA HIS A 322 16.20 -14.54 8.53
C HIS A 322 15.19 -15.37 7.75
N VAL A 323 14.13 -14.75 7.25
CA VAL A 323 13.16 -15.37 6.33
C VAL A 323 13.73 -15.41 4.91
N ILE A 324 14.44 -14.36 4.51
CA ILE A 324 15.24 -14.35 3.29
C ILE A 324 16.72 -14.11 3.59
N SER A 325 17.60 -14.50 2.68
CA SER A 325 19.03 -14.23 2.83
C SER A 325 19.37 -12.75 2.61
N PRO A 326 20.49 -12.25 3.15
CA PRO A 326 21.01 -10.91 2.84
C PRO A 326 21.17 -10.68 1.33
N GLU A 327 21.59 -11.70 0.58
CA GLU A 327 21.77 -11.64 -0.86
C GLU A 327 20.42 -11.49 -1.60
N ALA A 328 19.37 -12.19 -1.14
CA ALA A 328 18.01 -12.03 -1.68
C ALA A 328 17.49 -10.62 -1.44
N TYR A 329 17.64 -10.08 -0.24
CA TYR A 329 17.28 -8.70 0.08
C TYR A 329 18.03 -7.68 -0.80
N LEU A 330 19.34 -7.84 -1.00
CA LEU A 330 20.11 -6.94 -1.85
C LEU A 330 19.68 -6.98 -3.33
N ASN A 331 19.15 -8.12 -3.82
CA ASN A 331 18.50 -8.17 -5.14
C ASN A 331 17.22 -7.33 -5.18
N LEU A 332 16.37 -7.41 -4.17
CA LEU A 332 15.14 -6.58 -4.07
C LEU A 332 15.50 -5.09 -3.99
N LEU A 333 16.50 -4.75 -3.18
CA LEU A 333 17.00 -3.37 -3.07
C LEU A 333 17.56 -2.84 -4.40
N ALA A 334 18.34 -3.64 -5.15
CA ALA A 334 18.84 -3.28 -6.47
C ALA A 334 17.69 -2.98 -7.45
N GLN A 335 16.62 -3.78 -7.40
CA GLN A 335 15.42 -3.58 -8.23
C GLN A 335 14.68 -2.28 -7.86
N THR A 336 14.56 -1.99 -6.57
CA THR A 336 13.93 -0.75 -6.10
C THR A 336 14.74 0.48 -6.52
N ILE A 337 16.06 0.45 -6.34
CA ILE A 337 16.98 1.51 -6.81
C ILE A 337 16.83 1.71 -8.32
N THR A 338 16.82 0.63 -9.09
CA THR A 338 16.67 0.68 -10.56
C THR A 338 15.33 1.30 -10.96
N ARG A 339 14.22 0.88 -10.34
CA ARG A 339 12.89 1.43 -10.62
C ARG A 339 12.82 2.92 -10.38
N VAL A 340 13.33 3.38 -9.24
CA VAL A 340 13.36 4.82 -8.91
C VAL A 340 14.27 5.59 -9.87
N HIS A 341 15.47 5.08 -10.15
CA HIS A 341 16.43 5.79 -10.99
C HIS A 341 15.97 5.89 -12.46
N ARG A 342 15.28 4.87 -12.98
CA ARG A 342 14.67 4.87 -14.33
C ARG A 342 13.43 5.75 -14.46
N ASN A 343 12.84 6.19 -13.35
CA ASN A 343 11.65 7.04 -13.36
C ASN A 343 12.08 8.51 -13.58
N ALA A 344 11.77 9.07 -14.77
CA ALA A 344 12.09 10.46 -15.10
C ALA A 344 11.32 11.47 -14.25
N GLY A 345 10.14 11.09 -13.74
CA GLY A 345 9.30 11.92 -12.87
C GLY A 345 10.00 12.38 -11.59
N ARG A 346 11.01 11.62 -11.09
CA ARG A 346 11.84 12.04 -9.95
C ARG A 346 12.62 13.33 -10.19
N LYS A 347 12.83 13.72 -11.46
CA LYS A 347 13.44 14.99 -11.87
C LYS A 347 12.43 16.11 -12.10
N GLN A 348 11.13 15.80 -12.00
CA GLN A 348 10.03 16.75 -12.18
C GLN A 348 9.28 17.05 -10.88
N GLN A 349 9.27 16.09 -9.95
CA GLN A 349 8.49 16.17 -8.71
C GLN A 349 9.39 15.83 -7.52
N THR A 350 9.37 16.68 -6.49
CA THR A 350 10.07 16.41 -5.22
C THR A 350 9.32 15.37 -4.40
N LEU A 351 9.97 14.76 -3.41
CA LEU A 351 9.36 13.74 -2.57
C LEU A 351 8.23 14.29 -1.68
N ALA A 352 8.40 15.53 -1.17
CA ALA A 352 7.34 16.24 -0.45
C ALA A 352 6.13 16.52 -1.35
N GLN A 353 6.37 17.00 -2.59
CA GLN A 353 5.29 17.18 -3.58
C GLN A 353 4.61 15.87 -3.96
N SER A 354 5.35 14.76 -4.05
CA SER A 354 4.76 13.43 -4.31
C SER A 354 3.80 13.02 -3.20
N SER A 355 4.20 13.20 -1.94
CA SER A 355 3.35 12.96 -0.78
C SER A 355 2.09 13.83 -0.81
N PHE A 356 2.24 15.13 -0.99
CA PHE A 356 1.13 16.08 -1.02
C PHE A 356 0.15 15.81 -2.17
N ALA A 357 0.66 15.46 -3.34
CA ALA A 357 -0.13 15.23 -4.55
C ALA A 357 -0.66 13.78 -4.68
N ALA A 358 -0.58 12.95 -3.64
CA ALA A 358 -1.01 11.55 -3.68
C ALA A 358 -2.43 11.39 -4.21
N TRP A 359 -3.38 12.16 -3.70
CA TRP A 359 -4.81 12.10 -3.98
C TRP A 359 -5.19 12.22 -5.47
N HIS A 360 -4.48 13.06 -6.21
CA HIS A 360 -4.84 13.40 -7.59
C HIS A 360 -3.78 13.01 -8.62
N LYS A 361 -2.56 12.62 -8.18
CA LYS A 361 -1.50 12.14 -9.08
C LYS A 361 -1.19 10.67 -8.88
N TYR A 362 -0.73 10.27 -7.68
CA TYR A 362 -0.24 8.91 -7.46
C TYR A 362 -1.36 7.86 -7.53
N TYR A 363 -2.56 8.17 -7.00
CA TYR A 363 -3.72 7.28 -7.07
C TYR A 363 -4.51 7.38 -8.38
N LYS A 364 -4.21 8.36 -9.25
CA LYS A 364 -4.87 8.57 -10.55
C LYS A 364 -3.85 8.65 -11.68
N GLN A 365 -3.00 7.61 -11.77
CA GLN A 365 -1.94 7.53 -12.77
C GLN A 365 -2.49 7.37 -14.18
N ASP A 366 -1.72 7.89 -15.15
CA ASP A 366 -1.93 7.79 -16.59
C ASP A 366 -0.64 7.31 -17.30
N GLU A 367 -0.67 7.30 -18.62
CA GLU A 367 0.46 6.89 -19.45
C GLU A 367 1.69 7.81 -19.36
N ASN A 368 1.52 9.05 -18.87
CA ASN A 368 2.60 10.01 -18.68
C ASN A 368 3.19 10.00 -17.26
N SER A 369 2.56 9.32 -16.34
CA SER A 369 2.97 9.30 -14.92
C SER A 369 4.45 8.95 -14.71
N PRO A 370 5.08 8.00 -15.43
CA PRO A 370 6.51 7.73 -15.30
C PRO A 370 7.43 8.91 -15.66
N ASN A 371 6.94 9.89 -16.43
CA ASN A 371 7.68 11.09 -16.82
C ASN A 371 7.43 12.28 -15.87
N ALA A 372 6.35 12.26 -15.09
CA ALA A 372 5.83 13.42 -14.39
C ALA A 372 5.84 13.31 -12.86
N ILE A 373 5.75 12.09 -12.31
CA ILE A 373 5.63 11.88 -10.87
C ILE A 373 6.66 10.88 -10.36
N THR A 374 6.99 10.99 -9.08
CA THR A 374 7.76 9.97 -8.36
C THR A 374 6.90 9.25 -7.33
N SER A 375 7.37 8.08 -6.86
CA SER A 375 6.69 7.30 -5.83
C SER A 375 7.20 7.68 -4.44
N TYR A 376 6.33 8.19 -3.59
CA TYR A 376 6.65 8.41 -2.18
C TYR A 376 6.86 7.10 -1.41
N TYR A 377 6.41 5.95 -1.92
CA TYR A 377 6.77 4.63 -1.42
C TYR A 377 8.24 4.30 -1.72
N GLN A 378 8.57 4.14 -2.99
CA GLN A 378 9.88 3.64 -3.41
C GLN A 378 11.01 4.66 -3.23
N GLN A 379 10.80 5.90 -3.68
CA GLN A 379 11.80 6.96 -3.43
C GLN A 379 11.86 7.33 -1.95
N GLY A 380 10.74 7.26 -1.22
CA GLY A 380 10.69 7.42 0.22
C GLY A 380 11.49 6.34 0.96
N ALA A 381 11.39 5.08 0.52
CA ALA A 381 12.21 3.99 1.06
C ALA A 381 13.72 4.24 0.87
N LEU A 382 14.11 4.75 -0.30
CA LEU A 382 15.51 5.11 -0.56
C LEU A 382 15.97 6.34 0.24
N ALA A 383 15.08 7.32 0.48
CA ALA A 383 15.37 8.46 1.36
C ALA A 383 15.55 7.99 2.82
N ALA A 384 14.72 7.06 3.29
CA ALA A 384 14.86 6.44 4.61
C ALA A 384 16.16 5.64 4.75
N LEU A 385 16.54 4.86 3.73
CA LEU A 385 17.83 4.16 3.67
C LEU A 385 19.01 5.15 3.75
N CYS A 386 18.94 6.26 3.01
CA CYS A 386 19.97 7.30 3.04
C CYS A 386 20.04 7.99 4.40
N LEU A 387 18.89 8.24 5.05
CA LEU A 387 18.83 8.81 6.41
C LEU A 387 19.47 7.84 7.43
N ASP A 388 19.09 6.57 7.43
CA ASP A 388 19.65 5.57 8.33
C ASP A 388 21.17 5.41 8.14
N ALA A 389 21.65 5.36 6.89
CA ALA A 389 23.07 5.31 6.57
C ALA A 389 23.81 6.58 7.03
N HIS A 390 23.20 7.75 6.88
CA HIS A 390 23.80 9.02 7.32
C HIS A 390 23.92 9.08 8.85
N LEU A 391 22.87 8.71 9.59
CA LEU A 391 22.90 8.63 11.06
C LEU A 391 24.01 7.68 11.54
N ARG A 392 24.12 6.50 10.95
CA ARG A 392 25.16 5.51 11.27
C ARG A 392 26.57 6.04 10.95
N GLN A 393 26.76 6.73 9.82
CA GLN A 393 28.03 7.36 9.44
C GLN A 393 28.47 8.39 10.48
N GLN A 394 27.52 9.14 11.04
CA GLN A 394 27.76 10.14 12.08
C GLN A 394 27.81 9.54 13.51
N GLN A 395 27.77 8.22 13.63
CA GLN A 395 27.72 7.52 14.93
C GLN A 395 26.56 8.00 15.80
N ARG A 396 25.41 8.26 15.19
CA ARG A 396 24.16 8.66 15.86
C ARG A 396 23.20 7.47 15.95
N PRO A 397 22.19 7.53 16.84
CA PRO A 397 21.18 6.50 16.91
C PRO A 397 20.55 6.24 15.52
N PRO A 398 20.39 4.97 15.10
CA PRO A 398 19.86 4.62 13.78
C PRO A 398 18.37 4.94 13.66
N LEU A 399 17.83 4.80 12.46
CA LEU A 399 16.41 5.05 12.19
C LEU A 399 15.49 4.17 13.07
N ASP A 400 15.92 2.95 13.41
CA ASP A 400 15.21 2.07 14.35
C ASP A 400 14.91 2.76 15.69
N PHE A 401 15.88 3.50 16.23
CA PHE A 401 15.71 4.25 17.48
C PHE A 401 14.78 5.44 17.30
N MET A 402 14.83 6.12 16.15
CA MET A 402 13.95 7.23 15.85
C MET A 402 12.48 6.78 15.80
N MET A 403 12.20 5.68 15.10
CA MET A 403 10.85 5.12 14.99
C MET A 403 10.31 4.67 16.35
N ARG A 404 11.13 4.01 17.17
CA ARG A 404 10.75 3.66 18.54
C ARG A 404 10.44 4.90 19.38
N SER A 405 11.27 5.93 19.30
CA SER A 405 11.08 7.18 20.04
C SER A 405 9.80 7.90 19.62
N LEU A 406 9.49 7.95 18.32
CA LEU A 406 8.22 8.48 17.80
C LEU A 406 7.03 7.71 18.37
N TYR A 407 7.10 6.38 18.35
CA TYR A 407 6.05 5.53 18.90
C TYR A 407 5.81 5.81 20.38
N MET A 408 6.89 5.88 21.18
CA MET A 408 6.80 6.18 22.62
C MET A 408 6.16 7.55 22.87
N GLN A 409 6.57 8.59 22.15
CA GLN A 409 5.99 9.94 22.28
C GLN A 409 4.49 9.95 21.95
N THR A 410 4.11 9.28 20.87
CA THR A 410 2.70 9.20 20.49
C THR A 410 1.87 8.43 21.53
N ARG A 411 2.37 7.30 22.02
CA ARG A 411 1.66 6.47 23.02
C ARG A 411 1.52 7.14 24.37
N LEU A 412 2.58 7.80 24.86
CA LEU A 412 2.60 8.40 26.19
C LEU A 412 1.98 9.79 26.23
N ASN A 413 2.21 10.59 25.19
CA ASN A 413 1.89 12.02 25.19
C ASN A 413 0.81 12.39 24.16
N ARG A 414 0.33 11.45 23.34
CA ARG A 414 -0.58 11.69 22.20
C ARG A 414 -0.06 12.80 21.29
N THR A 415 1.26 12.81 21.05
CA THR A 415 1.91 13.81 20.19
C THR A 415 1.90 13.33 18.75
N TYR A 416 1.41 14.18 17.87
CA TYR A 416 1.40 13.99 16.42
C TYR A 416 2.17 15.15 15.80
N TYR A 417 2.87 14.90 14.70
CA TYR A 417 3.83 15.83 14.15
C TYR A 417 3.41 16.30 12.75
N THR A 418 3.52 17.60 12.51
CA THR A 418 3.58 18.18 11.16
C THR A 418 4.92 17.81 10.51
N ALA A 419 5.07 18.05 9.20
CA ALA A 419 6.30 17.70 8.48
C ALA A 419 7.56 18.36 9.08
N SER A 420 7.49 19.63 9.45
CA SER A 420 8.60 20.34 10.06
C SER A 420 8.91 19.87 11.49
N GLU A 421 7.89 19.56 12.26
CA GLU A 421 8.06 19.04 13.63
C GLU A 421 8.65 17.63 13.63
N TRP A 422 8.24 16.77 12.68
CA TRP A 422 8.83 15.45 12.50
C TRP A 422 10.33 15.54 12.17
N GLN A 423 10.71 16.41 11.22
CA GLN A 423 12.12 16.65 10.88
C GLN A 423 12.90 17.17 12.08
N LYS A 424 12.32 18.14 12.82
CA LYS A 424 12.94 18.68 14.02
C LYS A 424 13.09 17.60 15.10
N PHE A 425 12.09 16.78 15.33
CA PHE A 425 12.16 15.67 16.28
C PHE A 425 13.33 14.74 15.99
N VAL A 426 13.50 14.33 14.72
CA VAL A 426 14.62 13.45 14.32
C VAL A 426 15.97 14.16 14.55
N GLN A 427 16.09 15.46 14.25
CA GLN A 427 17.30 16.23 14.50
C GLN A 427 17.63 16.32 16.01
N ASP A 428 16.60 16.60 16.83
CA ASP A 428 16.76 16.71 18.28
C ASP A 428 17.20 15.38 18.92
N ILE A 429 16.60 14.25 18.51
CA ILE A 429 16.99 12.90 18.98
C ILE A 429 18.39 12.53 18.48
N ALA A 430 18.71 12.80 17.22
CA ALA A 430 20.02 12.54 16.64
C ALA A 430 21.11 13.45 17.20
N GLN A 431 20.74 14.60 17.80
CA GLN A 431 21.66 15.70 18.13
C GLN A 431 22.58 16.03 16.94
N LEU A 432 21.95 16.16 15.77
CA LEU A 432 22.61 16.40 14.50
C LEU A 432 21.76 17.36 13.65
N ASN A 433 22.39 18.36 13.04
CA ASN A 433 21.72 19.17 12.06
C ASN A 433 21.51 18.36 10.77
N LEU A 434 20.26 18.08 10.41
CA LEU A 434 19.84 17.35 9.23
C LEU A 434 19.10 18.24 8.20
N ALA A 435 19.12 19.57 8.39
CA ALA A 435 18.39 20.51 7.53
C ALA A 435 18.79 20.35 6.05
N ASP A 436 20.10 20.32 5.77
CA ASP A 436 20.61 20.15 4.40
C ASP A 436 20.23 18.78 3.81
N PHE A 437 20.23 17.72 4.65
CA PHE A 437 19.79 16.40 4.22
C PHE A 437 18.31 16.41 3.85
N PHE A 438 17.43 16.94 4.70
CA PHE A 438 16.01 16.99 4.42
C PHE A 438 15.69 17.92 3.23
N GLN A 439 16.39 19.06 3.11
CA GLN A 439 16.24 19.92 1.95
C GLN A 439 16.58 19.19 0.64
N ALA A 440 17.70 18.46 0.61
CA ALA A 440 18.12 17.72 -0.58
C ALA A 440 17.21 16.51 -0.86
N ALA A 441 16.83 15.74 0.16
CA ALA A 441 16.08 14.49 -0.01
C ALA A 441 14.58 14.72 -0.28
N LEU A 442 13.96 15.74 0.34
CA LEU A 442 12.52 15.93 0.34
C LEU A 442 12.04 17.08 -0.55
N HIS A 443 12.84 18.15 -0.67
CA HIS A 443 12.42 19.41 -1.30
C HIS A 443 13.24 19.75 -2.56
N SER A 444 14.13 18.85 -3.03
CA SER A 444 14.81 18.99 -4.30
C SER A 444 14.51 17.80 -5.23
N THR A 445 14.83 17.94 -6.50
CA THR A 445 14.78 16.87 -7.50
C THR A 445 16.18 16.30 -7.79
N ASP A 446 17.15 16.59 -6.93
CA ASP A 446 18.49 16.02 -6.99
C ASP A 446 18.47 14.53 -6.67
N ASP A 447 19.50 13.82 -7.11
CA ASP A 447 19.63 12.41 -6.80
C ASP A 447 20.01 12.20 -5.34
N LEU A 448 19.36 11.24 -4.70
CA LEU A 448 19.72 10.79 -3.36
C LEU A 448 21.18 10.30 -3.35
N PRO A 449 21.94 10.49 -2.26
CA PRO A 449 23.34 10.09 -2.16
C PRO A 449 23.51 8.56 -1.97
N LEU A 450 22.91 7.77 -2.87
CA LEU A 450 22.80 6.30 -2.75
C LEU A 450 24.16 5.60 -2.69
N GLU A 451 25.11 5.99 -3.56
CA GLU A 451 26.44 5.36 -3.58
C GLU A 451 27.17 5.54 -2.24
N ARG A 452 27.15 6.76 -1.70
CA ARG A 452 27.77 7.06 -0.40
C ARG A 452 27.06 6.33 0.73
N SER A 453 25.73 6.30 0.71
CA SER A 453 24.91 5.66 1.74
C SER A 453 25.12 4.14 1.76
N LEU A 454 25.08 3.51 0.60
CA LEU A 454 25.33 2.08 0.47
C LEU A 454 26.76 1.69 0.87
N LYS A 455 27.76 2.51 0.51
CA LYS A 455 29.13 2.30 0.94
C LYS A 455 29.29 2.32 2.47
N THR A 456 28.54 3.16 3.17
CA THR A 456 28.49 3.18 4.64
C THR A 456 28.01 1.85 5.19
N LEU A 457 27.05 1.21 4.50
CA LEU A 457 26.45 -0.09 4.86
C LEU A 457 27.24 -1.30 4.34
N GLY A 458 28.40 -1.08 3.71
CA GLY A 458 29.27 -2.16 3.21
C GLY A 458 28.93 -2.65 1.80
N ILE A 459 28.19 -1.85 1.02
CA ILE A 459 27.70 -2.20 -0.32
C ILE A 459 28.26 -1.21 -1.33
N GLU A 460 28.78 -1.71 -2.45
CA GLU A 460 29.17 -0.90 -3.61
C GLU A 460 28.06 -0.93 -4.65
N LEU A 461 27.71 0.24 -5.20
CA LEU A 461 26.74 0.44 -6.28
C LEU A 461 27.47 0.88 -7.55
N ARG A 462 27.11 0.28 -8.68
CA ARG A 462 27.45 0.77 -10.02
C ARG A 462 26.23 0.79 -10.93
N TRP A 463 26.24 1.74 -11.86
CA TRP A 463 25.18 1.95 -12.81
C TRP A 463 25.54 1.33 -14.15
N TYR A 464 24.56 0.64 -14.76
CA TYR A 464 24.73 -0.07 -16.01
C TYR A 464 23.68 0.30 -17.05
N SER A 465 24.13 0.38 -18.33
CA SER A 465 23.24 0.34 -19.48
C SER A 465 22.80 -1.10 -19.69
N THR A 466 21.51 -1.39 -19.57
CA THR A 466 20.96 -2.75 -19.72
C THR A 466 19.59 -2.70 -20.39
N PRO A 467 19.13 -3.82 -20.99
CA PRO A 467 17.74 -3.93 -21.44
C PRO A 467 16.76 -3.61 -20.30
N ARG A 468 15.59 -3.07 -20.63
CA ARG A 468 14.57 -2.69 -19.61
C ARG A 468 14.06 -3.88 -18.79
N SER A 469 14.21 -5.10 -19.29
CA SER A 469 13.88 -6.34 -18.57
C SER A 469 14.85 -6.66 -17.40
N ASP A 470 16.09 -6.13 -17.43
CA ASP A 470 17.01 -6.24 -16.30
C ASP A 470 16.64 -5.17 -15.25
N LEU A 471 16.12 -5.59 -14.11
CA LEU A 471 15.66 -4.71 -13.03
C LEU A 471 16.74 -4.39 -12.01
N GLY A 472 17.98 -4.79 -12.24
CA GLY A 472 19.07 -4.66 -11.29
C GLY A 472 19.24 -5.91 -10.41
N LYS A 473 20.43 -6.08 -9.86
CA LYS A 473 20.80 -7.29 -9.11
C LYS A 473 22.05 -7.13 -8.23
N LEU A 474 22.24 -8.07 -7.32
CA LEU A 474 23.50 -8.31 -6.64
C LEU A 474 24.43 -9.10 -7.57
N VAL A 475 25.70 -8.72 -7.60
CA VAL A 475 26.77 -9.42 -8.33
C VAL A 475 27.95 -9.73 -7.43
N THR A 476 28.67 -10.79 -7.74
CA THR A 476 29.93 -11.12 -7.04
C THR A 476 31.08 -10.25 -7.52
N GLU A 477 31.13 -10.00 -8.83
CA GLU A 477 32.04 -9.07 -9.49
C GLU A 477 31.27 -8.22 -10.50
N PHE A 478 31.65 -6.96 -10.63
CA PHE A 478 31.04 -6.06 -11.59
C PHE A 478 31.45 -6.46 -13.01
N PRO A 479 30.48 -6.71 -13.92
CA PRO A 479 30.79 -6.96 -15.31
C PRO A 479 31.30 -5.68 -16.01
N GLU A 480 31.81 -5.83 -17.22
CA GLU A 480 32.04 -4.69 -18.10
C GLU A 480 30.70 -4.05 -18.49
N ASN A 481 30.65 -2.71 -18.49
CA ASN A 481 29.45 -1.98 -18.89
C ASN A 481 29.46 -1.82 -20.42
N THR A 482 28.76 -2.70 -21.11
CA THR A 482 28.60 -2.65 -22.55
C THR A 482 27.29 -1.95 -22.90
N PRO A 483 27.31 -0.83 -23.65
CA PRO A 483 26.09 -0.14 -24.08
C PRO A 483 25.14 -1.07 -24.82
N VAL A 484 23.84 -0.98 -24.52
CA VAL A 484 22.79 -1.74 -25.18
C VAL A 484 21.77 -0.82 -25.86
N PRO A 485 21.12 -1.27 -26.96
CA PRO A 485 20.10 -0.47 -27.63
C PRO A 485 18.83 -0.34 -26.77
N ASP A 486 18.17 0.82 -26.84
CA ASP A 486 16.86 1.10 -26.23
C ASP A 486 16.10 2.09 -27.10
N ILE A 487 14.81 1.85 -27.29
CA ILE A 487 13.92 2.81 -27.94
C ILE A 487 13.09 3.63 -26.97
N GLY A 488 13.08 3.26 -25.70
CA GLY A 488 12.48 4.01 -24.60
C GLY A 488 10.98 4.10 -24.62
N CYS A 489 10.30 2.98 -24.84
CA CYS A 489 8.86 2.87 -24.67
C CYS A 489 8.44 1.52 -24.05
N ARG A 490 7.18 1.42 -23.65
CA ARG A 490 6.51 0.14 -23.36
C ARG A 490 5.42 -0.10 -24.39
N ALA A 491 5.32 -1.32 -24.88
CA ALA A 491 4.30 -1.72 -25.83
C ALA A 491 3.72 -3.09 -25.46
N LYS A 492 2.42 -3.25 -25.70
CA LYS A 492 1.74 -4.54 -25.61
C LYS A 492 1.72 -5.19 -26.99
N GLN A 493 2.49 -6.26 -27.16
CA GLN A 493 2.55 -7.02 -28.41
C GLN A 493 1.28 -7.86 -28.59
N GLN A 494 0.75 -7.87 -29.80
CA GLN A 494 -0.28 -8.78 -30.32
C GLN A 494 0.33 -9.56 -31.49
N THR A 495 -0.44 -10.42 -32.15
CA THR A 495 0.08 -11.29 -33.21
C THR A 495 0.73 -10.51 -34.36
N ASP A 496 0.12 -9.41 -34.81
CA ASP A 496 0.49 -8.66 -36.03
C ASP A 496 0.70 -7.17 -35.81
N ARG A 497 0.67 -6.72 -34.56
CA ARG A 497 0.81 -5.32 -34.16
C ARG A 497 1.28 -5.18 -32.73
N ALA A 498 1.76 -3.99 -32.40
CA ALA A 498 2.03 -3.62 -31.00
C ALA A 498 1.33 -2.30 -30.67
N THR A 499 0.70 -2.21 -29.49
CA THR A 499 0.13 -0.94 -29.01
C THR A 499 1.06 -0.35 -27.98
N ILE A 500 1.54 0.88 -28.22
CA ILE A 500 2.38 1.61 -27.27
C ILE A 500 1.53 1.98 -26.06
N SER A 501 2.01 1.63 -24.87
CA SER A 501 1.38 2.01 -23.60
C SER A 501 2.05 3.20 -22.92
N HIS A 502 3.36 3.38 -23.07
CA HIS A 502 4.13 4.47 -22.47
C HIS A 502 5.28 4.86 -23.41
N VAL A 503 5.58 6.16 -23.47
CA VAL A 503 6.79 6.71 -24.08
C VAL A 503 7.56 7.47 -23.01
N PHE A 504 8.86 7.21 -22.87
CA PHE A 504 9.69 7.84 -21.85
C PHE A 504 10.37 9.09 -22.37
N THR A 505 10.44 10.12 -21.54
CA THR A 505 11.08 11.40 -21.88
C THR A 505 12.55 11.21 -22.26
N GLY A 506 12.98 11.90 -23.30
CA GLY A 506 14.34 11.87 -23.85
C GLY A 506 14.65 10.62 -24.71
N SER A 507 13.67 9.78 -24.97
CA SER A 507 13.86 8.49 -25.68
C SER A 507 13.77 8.60 -27.20
N SER A 508 14.26 7.56 -27.87
CA SER A 508 14.09 7.36 -29.32
C SER A 508 12.63 7.44 -29.77
N ALA A 509 11.73 6.81 -29.02
CA ALA A 509 10.30 6.82 -29.32
C ALA A 509 9.69 8.23 -29.23
N GLU A 510 10.10 9.03 -28.22
CA GLU A 510 9.67 10.42 -28.09
C GLU A 510 10.21 11.27 -29.27
N HIS A 511 11.51 11.15 -29.60
CA HIS A 511 12.12 11.87 -30.73
C HIS A 511 11.47 11.47 -32.09
N ALA A 512 11.02 10.24 -32.22
CA ALA A 512 10.25 9.77 -33.37
C ALA A 512 8.77 10.21 -33.34
N ALA A 513 8.35 11.01 -32.36
CA ALA A 513 6.98 11.46 -32.15
C ALA A 513 5.94 10.34 -32.01
N LEU A 514 6.36 9.15 -31.55
CA LEU A 514 5.47 8.08 -31.15
C LEU A 514 4.78 8.43 -29.83
N LYS A 515 3.56 7.92 -29.63
CA LYS A 515 2.73 8.23 -28.45
C LYS A 515 2.06 6.98 -27.91
N ALA A 516 1.67 7.03 -26.65
CA ALA A 516 0.76 6.04 -26.07
C ALA A 516 -0.54 5.97 -26.90
N GLY A 517 -1.04 4.76 -27.14
CA GLY A 517 -2.18 4.49 -28.00
C GLY A 517 -1.84 4.25 -29.48
N ASP A 518 -0.61 4.55 -29.93
CA ASP A 518 -0.20 4.23 -31.31
C ASP A 518 -0.19 2.72 -31.53
N SER A 519 -0.83 2.26 -32.61
CA SER A 519 -0.87 0.87 -33.03
C SER A 519 0.17 0.64 -34.14
N ILE A 520 1.33 0.11 -33.76
CA ILE A 520 2.44 -0.19 -34.69
C ILE A 520 2.09 -1.43 -35.48
N ILE A 521 2.11 -1.32 -36.84
CA ILE A 521 1.71 -2.40 -37.75
C ILE A 521 2.85 -2.91 -38.61
N ALA A 522 3.84 -2.07 -38.93
CA ALA A 522 4.98 -2.50 -39.71
C ALA A 522 6.26 -1.75 -39.34
N ILE A 523 7.39 -2.45 -39.48
CA ILE A 523 8.75 -1.94 -39.29
C ILE A 523 9.56 -2.31 -40.53
N ASN A 524 10.16 -1.29 -41.15
CA ASN A 524 10.94 -1.45 -42.39
C ASN A 524 10.15 -2.17 -43.53
N GLY A 525 8.83 -1.97 -43.55
CA GLY A 525 7.94 -2.63 -44.53
C GLY A 525 7.50 -4.06 -44.19
N TYR A 526 7.97 -4.62 -43.06
CA TYR A 526 7.57 -5.94 -42.57
C TYR A 526 6.54 -5.83 -41.44
N ALA A 527 5.66 -6.82 -41.32
CA ALA A 527 4.66 -6.88 -40.26
C ALA A 527 5.31 -6.79 -38.85
N CYS A 528 4.63 -6.10 -37.93
CA CYS A 528 5.10 -5.94 -36.57
C CYS A 528 4.78 -7.21 -35.75
N THR A 529 5.68 -8.18 -35.77
CA THR A 529 5.57 -9.43 -35.01
C THR A 529 6.27 -9.38 -33.63
N GLY A 530 7.06 -8.33 -33.40
CA GLY A 530 7.80 -8.13 -32.15
C GLY A 530 8.45 -6.74 -32.13
N PHE A 531 7.68 -5.70 -31.77
CA PHE A 531 8.10 -4.30 -31.88
C PHE A 531 9.47 -4.02 -31.25
N ILE A 532 9.65 -4.36 -30.00
CA ILE A 532 10.91 -4.13 -29.28
C ILE A 532 12.06 -4.91 -29.95
N ALA A 533 11.88 -6.21 -30.18
CA ALA A 533 12.92 -7.04 -30.77
C ALA A 533 13.29 -6.65 -32.24
N GLN A 534 12.33 -6.10 -33.00
CA GLN A 534 12.57 -5.64 -34.38
C GLN A 534 13.21 -4.24 -34.43
N THR A 535 13.15 -3.46 -33.34
CA THR A 535 13.68 -2.10 -33.31
C THR A 535 14.93 -1.95 -32.45
N GLU A 536 15.07 -2.67 -31.35
CA GLU A 536 16.27 -2.63 -30.48
C GLU A 536 17.38 -3.54 -31.07
N THR A 537 17.87 -3.21 -32.28
CA THR A 537 18.87 -3.98 -33.04
C THR A 537 20.29 -3.51 -32.69
N GLN A 538 20.72 -2.37 -33.21
CA GLN A 538 22.02 -1.77 -32.93
C GLN A 538 21.85 -0.27 -32.64
N ILE A 539 22.70 0.28 -31.77
CA ILE A 539 22.73 1.72 -31.50
C ILE A 539 23.09 2.46 -32.79
N GLY A 540 22.26 3.44 -33.17
CA GLY A 540 22.37 4.20 -34.39
C GLY A 540 21.54 3.67 -35.55
N ASP A 541 21.00 2.45 -35.46
CA ASP A 541 20.11 1.93 -36.51
C ASP A 541 18.88 2.83 -36.68
N ARG A 542 18.41 2.91 -37.93
CA ARG A 542 17.25 3.74 -38.27
C ARG A 542 16.16 2.86 -38.89
N HIS A 543 15.01 2.83 -38.25
CA HIS A 543 13.85 2.05 -38.65
C HIS A 543 12.73 2.95 -39.19
N THR A 544 12.08 2.53 -40.25
CA THR A 544 10.82 3.10 -40.73
C THR A 544 9.67 2.42 -39.99
N VAL A 545 8.92 3.16 -39.18
CA VAL A 545 7.81 2.64 -38.38
C VAL A 545 6.50 3.12 -38.98
N HIS A 546 5.59 2.19 -39.31
CA HIS A 546 4.24 2.49 -39.74
C HIS A 546 3.26 2.17 -38.61
N TYR A 547 2.35 3.10 -38.34
CA TYR A 547 1.42 2.98 -37.22
C TYR A 547 0.08 3.66 -37.51
N PHE A 548 -0.97 3.21 -36.83
CA PHE A 548 -2.24 3.92 -36.78
C PHE A 548 -2.31 4.78 -35.52
N ARG A 549 -2.72 6.05 -35.69
CA ARG A 549 -3.12 6.97 -34.63
C ARG A 549 -4.52 7.50 -34.96
N HIS A 550 -5.48 7.29 -34.05
CA HIS A 550 -6.89 7.67 -34.28
C HIS A 550 -7.46 7.17 -35.62
N GLY A 551 -7.07 5.96 -36.02
CA GLY A 551 -7.54 5.35 -37.28
C GLY A 551 -6.83 5.86 -38.57
N VAL A 552 -5.91 6.82 -38.43
CA VAL A 552 -5.14 7.36 -39.58
C VAL A 552 -3.77 6.69 -39.65
N LEU A 553 -3.37 6.24 -40.83
CA LEU A 553 -2.04 5.66 -41.06
C LEU A 553 -0.97 6.75 -41.10
N HIS A 554 0.07 6.55 -40.31
CA HIS A 554 1.26 7.38 -40.25
C HIS A 554 2.53 6.60 -40.46
N GLN A 555 3.59 7.34 -40.77
CA GLN A 555 4.95 6.80 -40.88
C GLN A 555 5.91 7.75 -40.17
N THR A 556 6.90 7.18 -39.46
CA THR A 556 7.98 7.95 -38.82
C THR A 556 9.31 7.20 -38.95
N ALA A 557 10.42 7.91 -38.73
CA ALA A 557 11.74 7.32 -38.60
C ALA A 557 12.14 7.25 -37.12
N LEU A 558 12.47 6.05 -36.65
CA LEU A 558 12.94 5.78 -35.30
C LEU A 558 14.45 5.50 -35.37
N THR A 559 15.25 6.27 -34.66
CA THR A 559 16.70 6.04 -34.53
C THR A 559 16.98 5.45 -33.16
N VAL A 560 17.61 4.27 -33.12
CA VAL A 560 17.92 3.56 -31.88
C VAL A 560 19.00 4.28 -31.09
N GLN A 561 18.76 4.54 -29.81
CA GLN A 561 19.71 5.16 -28.89
C GLN A 561 20.30 4.13 -27.93
N GLU A 562 21.33 4.52 -27.21
CA GLU A 562 21.85 3.77 -26.09
C GLU A 562 20.87 3.84 -24.91
N ALA A 563 20.65 2.71 -24.22
CA ALA A 563 19.93 2.68 -22.98
C ALA A 563 20.65 3.51 -21.91
N PRO A 564 19.94 4.33 -21.12
CA PRO A 564 20.58 5.09 -20.07
C PRO A 564 21.23 4.16 -19.04
N ALA A 565 22.41 4.53 -18.52
CA ALA A 565 23.07 3.83 -17.42
C ALA A 565 22.28 4.04 -16.11
N ALA A 566 21.15 3.37 -15.99
CA ALA A 566 20.15 3.56 -14.94
C ALA A 566 19.76 2.25 -14.21
N THR A 567 20.51 1.17 -14.44
CA THR A 567 20.31 -0.11 -13.77
C THR A 567 21.33 -0.30 -12.66
N ALA A 568 20.86 -0.52 -11.44
CA ALA A 568 21.69 -0.68 -10.26
C ALA A 568 22.23 -2.10 -10.16
N TYR A 569 23.56 -2.25 -10.17
CA TYR A 569 24.22 -3.48 -9.75
C TYR A 569 24.89 -3.24 -8.40
N LEU A 570 24.63 -4.12 -7.45
CA LEU A 570 25.18 -4.07 -6.11
C LEU A 570 26.23 -5.16 -5.92
N LYS A 571 27.26 -4.85 -5.12
CA LYS A 571 28.27 -5.81 -4.70
C LYS A 571 28.52 -5.65 -3.20
N ILE A 572 28.63 -6.76 -2.48
CA ILE A 572 29.04 -6.74 -1.07
C ILE A 572 30.53 -6.42 -1.02
N ALA A 573 30.85 -5.22 -0.51
CA ALA A 573 32.23 -4.77 -0.34
C ALA A 573 32.76 -5.04 1.07
N ASP A 574 31.89 -5.00 2.08
CA ASP A 574 32.25 -5.24 3.49
C ASP A 574 31.11 -6.02 4.19
N ARG A 575 31.31 -7.31 4.37
CA ARG A 575 30.32 -8.19 5.02
C ARG A 575 30.09 -7.84 6.49
N ALA A 576 31.07 -7.33 7.19
CA ALA A 576 30.93 -7.01 8.61
C ALA A 576 30.00 -5.78 8.79
N ARG A 577 30.15 -4.75 7.94
CA ARG A 577 29.23 -3.59 7.94
C ARG A 577 27.82 -3.97 7.52
N LEU A 578 27.68 -4.81 6.49
CA LEU A 578 26.38 -5.31 6.05
C LEU A 578 25.68 -6.07 7.20
N GLN A 579 26.41 -6.99 7.86
CA GLN A 579 25.86 -7.74 8.99
C GLN A 579 25.50 -6.82 10.17
N ALA A 580 26.33 -5.83 10.50
CA ALA A 580 26.03 -4.86 11.55
C ALA A 580 24.74 -4.04 11.26
N TRP A 581 24.49 -3.72 10.00
CA TRP A 581 23.25 -3.06 9.59
C TRP A 581 22.04 -4.00 9.69
N LEU A 582 22.16 -5.22 9.19
CA LEU A 582 21.07 -6.22 9.23
C LEU A 582 20.77 -6.72 10.65
N ALA A 583 21.76 -6.83 11.52
CA ALA A 583 21.58 -7.24 12.92
C ALA A 583 21.02 -6.14 13.83
N SER A 584 20.88 -4.90 13.35
CA SER A 584 20.32 -3.82 14.16
C SER A 584 18.83 -4.05 14.40
N GLY A 585 18.33 -3.58 15.55
CA GLY A 585 16.96 -3.84 16.00
C GLY A 585 16.85 -4.93 17.08
N GLN A 586 17.79 -5.88 17.15
CA GLN A 586 17.80 -6.95 18.18
C GLN A 586 18.56 -6.61 19.46
N GLY A 587 19.37 -5.57 19.49
CA GLY A 587 20.43 -5.39 20.50
C GLY A 587 20.26 -4.23 21.49
N ALA A 588 19.26 -3.39 21.40
CA ALA A 588 19.13 -2.23 22.30
C ALA A 588 18.56 -2.55 23.71
N ALA A 589 18.15 -3.79 23.95
CA ALA A 589 17.66 -4.25 25.27
C ALA A 589 18.78 -4.64 26.26
N LYS A 590 20.07 -4.55 25.88
CA LYS A 590 21.20 -4.95 26.74
C LYS A 590 22.27 -3.88 27.00
N ALA A 591 22.05 -2.64 26.59
CA ALA A 591 22.98 -1.55 26.82
C ALA A 591 22.25 -0.27 27.23
N ALA A 592 21.66 -0.28 28.41
CA ALA A 592 21.33 0.90 29.20
C ALA A 592 21.42 0.53 30.69
#